data_4eb532bf4c550ba16508ab4c869d9f26
#
_entry.id   4eb532bf4c550ba16508ab4c869d9f26
#
_cell.length_a   1.000
_cell.length_b   1.000
_cell.length_c   1.000
_cell.angle_alpha   90.00
_cell.angle_beta   90.00
_cell.angle_gamma   90.00
#
_symmetry.space_group_name_H-M   'P 1'
#
loop_
_entity.id
_entity.type
_entity.pdbx_description
1 polymer ?
#
loop_
_entity_poly.entity_id
_entity_poly.type
_entity_poly.pdbx_seq_one_letter_code
_entity_poly.pdbx_strand_id
1 'polypeptide(L)'
;MDNPRHNIREVRAPQGNELNAKSWMTEAPLRMLMNNLDPDVAERPHELVVYGGIGRAARTWEDFDRIVATLKDLNEDETLIVQSGKPVGVFRTHKDAPRVLIANSNLVPHWANWDHFNELDKKGLAMYGQMTAGSWIYIGTQGIVQGTYETFVEAGRQHYDGNLKGKWILTGGLGGMGGAQPLAAVMAGACCLAVECDETRVDFRLRTRYVDAKAHTLDEALALIDQWTKAGEAKSVGLIGNAAEIFPELFRRGIRPDMVTDQTSAHDPIHGYLPAGWTVAEWRAKQESDPKAVAAAARASMKVHVQAMVDFWNAGVPTLDYGNNIRQVAKDEGLEDAFAFPGFVPAYIRPLFCRGIGPFRWAALSGDPEDIYKTDAKVKELLPDNKHLHNWLDMARERIAFQGLPARICWVGLGDRHRLGLAFNEMVKNGELKAPVVIGRDHLDSGSVASPNRETEAMKDGSDAVSDWPLLNALLNTASGATWVSLHHGGGVGMGFSQHSGMVICADGTDDAARRLERVLWNDPATGVMRHADAGYEIAVDCAREQGLRLPGILGN
;
A
#
# COMPACT_ATOMS: atom_id res chain seq x y z
N MET A 1 1.04 22.36 -36.24
CA MET A 1 0.31 21.88 -35.05
C MET A 1 0.91 20.54 -34.72
N ASP A 2 1.91 20.57 -33.82
CA ASP A 2 2.62 19.36 -33.42
C ASP A 2 1.72 18.51 -32.53
N ASN A 3 1.59 17.25 -32.93
CA ASN A 3 0.79 16.25 -32.21
C ASN A 3 1.46 15.97 -30.84
N PRO A 4 0.83 16.24 -29.69
CA PRO A 4 1.46 16.07 -28.37
C PRO A 4 1.75 14.60 -28.00
N ARG A 5 1.51 13.65 -28.87
CA ARG A 5 1.75 12.22 -28.64
C ARG A 5 3.18 11.74 -28.93
N HIS A 6 4.12 12.61 -29.31
CA HIS A 6 5.45 12.18 -29.78
C HIS A 6 6.58 12.22 -28.73
N ASN A 7 6.30 12.49 -27.43
CA ASN A 7 7.32 12.47 -26.38
C ASN A 7 6.83 11.83 -25.07
N ILE A 8 6.11 10.71 -25.14
CA ILE A 8 5.85 9.93 -23.93
C ILE A 8 7.13 9.18 -23.59
N ARG A 9 7.81 9.65 -22.54
CA ARG A 9 8.99 8.98 -22.01
C ARG A 9 8.58 7.70 -21.30
N GLU A 10 9.04 6.58 -21.81
CA GLU A 10 8.87 5.27 -21.18
C GLU A 10 10.10 4.95 -20.31
N VAL A 11 9.86 4.57 -19.05
CA VAL A 11 10.89 4.21 -18.08
C VAL A 11 10.71 2.76 -17.66
N ARG A 12 11.78 1.97 -17.72
CA ARG A 12 11.83 0.62 -17.17
C ARG A 12 13.11 0.44 -16.38
N ALA A 13 13.04 -0.29 -15.26
CA ALA A 13 14.20 -0.60 -14.46
C ALA A 13 15.18 -1.50 -15.23
N PRO A 14 16.48 -1.27 -15.15
CA PRO A 14 17.48 -2.25 -15.59
C PRO A 14 17.28 -3.58 -14.86
N GLN A 15 17.59 -4.68 -15.53
CA GLN A 15 17.44 -6.05 -15.02
C GLN A 15 18.78 -6.80 -15.14
N GLY A 16 18.93 -7.88 -14.36
CA GLY A 16 20.13 -8.70 -14.39
C GLY A 16 21.18 -8.26 -13.38
N ASN A 17 22.39 -8.78 -13.54
CA ASN A 17 23.49 -8.65 -12.59
C ASN A 17 24.57 -7.61 -13.00
N GLU A 18 24.22 -6.71 -13.90
CA GLU A 18 25.12 -5.62 -14.30
C GLU A 18 24.77 -4.32 -13.60
N LEU A 19 25.80 -3.64 -13.05
CA LEU A 19 25.64 -2.36 -12.37
C LEU A 19 25.60 -1.20 -13.35
N ASN A 20 24.68 -0.28 -13.14
CA ASN A 20 24.64 1.05 -13.75
C ASN A 20 25.18 2.13 -12.80
N ALA A 21 25.25 1.81 -11.50
CA ALA A 21 25.77 2.63 -10.42
C ALA A 21 27.08 2.02 -9.87
N LYS A 22 27.70 2.66 -8.88
CA LYS A 22 28.98 2.21 -8.32
C LYS A 22 28.87 0.99 -7.39
N SER A 23 27.69 0.74 -6.83
CA SER A 23 27.46 -0.39 -5.93
C SER A 23 25.99 -0.84 -5.97
N TRP A 24 25.69 -2.04 -5.46
CA TRP A 24 24.31 -2.49 -5.29
C TRP A 24 23.50 -1.62 -4.33
N MET A 25 24.16 -0.97 -3.38
CA MET A 25 23.55 -0.07 -2.42
C MET A 25 22.96 1.20 -3.06
N THR A 26 23.52 1.61 -4.21
CA THR A 26 23.04 2.75 -5.00
C THR A 26 22.26 2.31 -6.24
N GLU A 27 22.56 1.14 -6.79
CA GLU A 27 21.81 0.53 -7.89
C GLU A 27 20.38 0.15 -7.46
N ALA A 28 20.20 -0.37 -6.26
CA ALA A 28 18.88 -0.80 -5.76
C ALA A 28 17.85 0.35 -5.73
N PRO A 29 18.12 1.49 -5.09
CA PRO A 29 17.18 2.62 -5.13
C PRO A 29 16.99 3.18 -6.55
N LEU A 30 18.01 3.15 -7.41
CA LEU A 30 17.92 3.54 -8.82
C LEU A 30 16.91 2.66 -9.56
N ARG A 31 17.04 1.34 -9.48
CA ARG A 31 16.12 0.41 -10.16
C ARG A 31 14.71 0.52 -9.61
N MET A 32 14.55 0.66 -8.31
CA MET A 32 13.23 0.75 -7.68
C MET A 32 12.53 2.07 -8.00
N LEU A 33 13.24 3.20 -8.08
CA LEU A 33 12.70 4.46 -8.59
C LEU A 33 12.19 4.31 -10.03
N MET A 34 12.98 3.69 -10.90
CA MET A 34 12.60 3.45 -12.29
C MET A 34 11.44 2.46 -12.40
N ASN A 35 11.43 1.41 -11.57
CA ASN A 35 10.33 0.44 -11.53
C ASN A 35 9.00 1.09 -11.12
N ASN A 36 9.02 2.08 -10.23
CA ASN A 36 7.80 2.82 -9.87
C ASN A 36 7.14 3.54 -11.05
N LEU A 37 7.90 3.86 -12.10
CA LEU A 37 7.43 4.56 -13.30
C LEU A 37 7.29 3.65 -14.52
N ASP A 38 7.50 2.34 -14.35
CA ASP A 38 7.24 1.35 -15.39
C ASP A 38 5.76 1.45 -15.83
N PRO A 39 5.46 1.45 -17.14
CA PRO A 39 4.09 1.53 -17.65
C PRO A 39 3.15 0.44 -17.14
N ASP A 40 3.69 -0.71 -16.73
CA ASP A 40 2.91 -1.80 -16.14
C ASP A 40 2.68 -1.62 -14.63
N VAL A 41 3.35 -0.63 -14.00
CA VAL A 41 3.30 -0.34 -12.57
C VAL A 41 2.50 0.93 -12.28
N ALA A 42 2.88 2.06 -12.91
CA ALA A 42 2.34 3.38 -12.65
C ALA A 42 1.00 3.63 -13.33
N GLU A 43 0.08 4.32 -12.65
CA GLU A 43 -1.22 4.72 -13.21
C GLU A 43 -1.07 5.77 -14.32
N ARG A 44 -0.19 6.75 -14.14
CA ARG A 44 0.11 7.81 -15.12
C ARG A 44 1.62 8.13 -15.15
N PRO A 45 2.42 7.23 -15.72
CA PRO A 45 3.89 7.36 -15.67
C PRO A 45 4.41 8.65 -16.31
N HIS A 46 3.77 9.15 -17.36
CA HIS A 46 4.16 10.41 -18.02
C HIS A 46 4.00 11.65 -17.12
N GLU A 47 3.14 11.59 -16.10
CA GLU A 47 2.96 12.61 -15.07
C GLU A 47 3.76 12.30 -13.79
N LEU A 48 4.60 11.26 -13.79
CA LEU A 48 5.32 10.74 -12.62
C LEU A 48 4.41 10.17 -11.52
N VAL A 49 3.12 9.97 -11.81
CA VAL A 49 2.12 9.49 -10.85
C VAL A 49 2.11 7.97 -10.85
N VAL A 50 2.42 7.43 -9.68
CA VAL A 50 2.49 5.98 -9.46
C VAL A 50 1.11 5.43 -9.12
N TYR A 51 0.45 5.97 -8.10
CA TYR A 51 -0.92 5.60 -7.71
C TYR A 51 -1.57 6.66 -6.80
N GLY A 52 -2.86 6.47 -6.50
CA GLY A 52 -3.58 7.22 -5.47
C GLY A 52 -3.88 8.68 -5.82
N GLY A 53 -4.22 8.97 -7.05
CA GLY A 53 -4.57 10.32 -7.54
C GLY A 53 -3.34 11.12 -7.97
N ILE A 54 -2.52 11.58 -7.04
CA ILE A 54 -1.34 12.42 -7.29
C ILE A 54 -0.05 11.92 -6.64
N GLY A 55 -0.02 10.67 -6.17
CA GLY A 55 1.17 10.07 -5.54
C GLY A 55 2.31 9.89 -6.54
N ARG A 56 3.36 10.73 -6.45
CA ARG A 56 4.48 10.77 -7.39
C ARG A 56 5.76 10.14 -6.85
N ALA A 57 6.60 9.63 -7.76
CA ALA A 57 7.91 9.08 -7.46
C ALA A 57 9.02 10.15 -7.44
N ALA A 58 8.88 11.21 -8.23
CA ALA A 58 9.78 12.36 -8.29
C ALA A 58 8.96 13.62 -8.54
N ARG A 59 9.49 14.81 -8.20
CA ARG A 59 8.76 16.08 -8.30
C ARG A 59 8.54 16.49 -9.74
N THR A 60 9.59 16.43 -10.55
CA THR A 60 9.61 16.73 -11.98
C THR A 60 10.47 15.71 -12.73
N TRP A 61 10.35 15.66 -14.06
CA TRP A 61 11.24 14.83 -14.88
C TRP A 61 12.69 15.26 -14.79
N GLU A 62 12.96 16.54 -14.61
CA GLU A 62 14.31 17.05 -14.40
C GLU A 62 14.87 16.59 -13.04
N ASP A 63 14.06 16.58 -11.99
CA ASP A 63 14.45 16.05 -10.68
C ASP A 63 14.65 14.52 -10.73
N PHE A 64 13.83 13.79 -11.47
CA PHE A 64 14.03 12.38 -11.73
C PHE A 64 15.40 12.12 -12.37
N ASP A 65 15.75 12.86 -13.44
CA ASP A 65 17.03 12.71 -14.11
C ASP A 65 18.21 13.03 -13.19
N ARG A 66 18.08 14.06 -12.35
CA ARG A 66 19.10 14.41 -11.35
C ARG A 66 19.25 13.34 -10.28
N ILE A 67 18.15 12.74 -9.79
CA ILE A 67 18.21 11.62 -8.83
C ILE A 67 18.95 10.44 -9.48
N VAL A 68 18.57 10.04 -10.69
CA VAL A 68 19.20 8.93 -11.43
C VAL A 68 20.70 9.19 -11.63
N ALA A 69 21.07 10.37 -12.09
CA ALA A 69 22.48 10.74 -12.29
C ALA A 69 23.27 10.72 -10.98
N THR A 70 22.70 11.24 -9.89
CA THR A 70 23.33 11.24 -8.57
C THR A 70 23.52 9.83 -8.03
N LEU A 71 22.50 8.96 -8.12
CA LEU A 71 22.61 7.56 -7.67
C LEU A 71 23.67 6.78 -8.42
N LYS A 72 23.90 7.07 -9.71
CA LYS A 72 24.97 6.45 -10.49
C LYS A 72 26.36 6.86 -10.04
N ASP A 73 26.49 8.07 -9.49
CA ASP A 73 27.79 8.63 -9.08
C ASP A 73 28.05 8.59 -7.57
N LEU A 74 27.08 8.27 -6.75
CA LEU A 74 27.16 8.28 -5.29
C LEU A 74 28.19 7.25 -4.78
N ASN A 75 29.04 7.68 -3.85
CA ASN A 75 30.02 6.81 -3.20
C ASN A 75 29.41 6.04 -2.01
N GLU A 76 30.10 5.01 -1.55
CA GLU A 76 29.61 4.14 -0.48
C GLU A 76 29.48 4.82 0.91
N ASP A 77 30.18 5.94 1.11
CA ASP A 77 30.14 6.74 2.34
C ASP A 77 29.34 8.04 2.19
N GLU A 78 28.54 8.17 1.11
CA GLU A 78 27.71 9.33 0.83
C GLU A 78 26.22 9.02 0.94
N THR A 79 25.45 10.03 1.29
CA THR A 79 23.99 9.96 1.39
C THR A 79 23.35 11.08 0.57
N LEU A 80 22.46 10.70 -0.34
CA LEU A 80 21.60 11.62 -1.08
C LEU A 80 20.40 12.03 -0.23
N ILE A 81 20.13 13.32 -0.16
CA ILE A 81 18.94 13.87 0.49
C ILE A 81 17.92 14.27 -0.57
N VAL A 82 16.69 13.74 -0.42
CA VAL A 82 15.55 14.00 -1.33
C VAL A 82 14.41 14.65 -0.56
N GLN A 83 14.07 15.88 -0.94
CA GLN A 83 12.99 16.63 -0.34
C GLN A 83 11.82 16.73 -1.31
N SER A 84 10.70 16.09 -0.99
CA SER A 84 9.49 16.06 -1.82
C SER A 84 9.83 15.81 -3.31
N GLY A 85 10.52 14.69 -3.57
CA GLY A 85 10.90 14.25 -4.90
C GLY A 85 11.98 15.06 -5.62
N LYS A 86 12.66 15.99 -4.93
CA LYS A 86 13.77 16.80 -5.45
C LYS A 86 15.08 16.42 -4.75
N PRO A 87 16.15 16.08 -5.48
CA PRO A 87 17.47 15.90 -4.89
C PRO A 87 18.04 17.24 -4.48
N VAL A 88 18.37 17.41 -3.20
CA VAL A 88 18.77 18.72 -2.64
C VAL A 88 20.19 18.74 -2.10
N GLY A 89 20.83 17.60 -1.90
CA GLY A 89 22.21 17.55 -1.48
C GLY A 89 22.75 16.14 -1.33
N VAL A 90 24.08 16.03 -1.39
CA VAL A 90 24.83 14.83 -1.09
C VAL A 90 25.77 15.15 0.08
N PHE A 91 25.74 14.30 1.09
CA PHE A 91 26.55 14.48 2.29
C PHE A 91 27.41 13.26 2.56
N ARG A 92 28.63 13.49 3.02
CA ARG A 92 29.47 12.43 3.54
C ARG A 92 28.91 11.94 4.87
N THR A 93 28.66 10.64 4.95
CA THR A 93 28.18 9.94 6.13
C THR A 93 29.17 8.82 6.49
N HIS A 94 28.74 7.58 6.44
CA HIS A 94 29.59 6.41 6.62
C HIS A 94 28.97 5.20 5.89
N LYS A 95 29.76 4.15 5.72
CA LYS A 95 29.37 3.00 4.89
C LYS A 95 28.08 2.28 5.37
N ASP A 96 27.79 2.29 6.67
CA ASP A 96 26.56 1.69 7.22
C ASP A 96 25.34 2.63 7.19
N ALA A 97 25.52 3.92 6.85
CA ALA A 97 24.41 4.85 6.73
C ALA A 97 23.55 4.57 5.50
N PRO A 98 22.27 4.98 5.50
CA PRO A 98 21.44 4.94 4.30
C PRO A 98 22.09 5.71 3.13
N ARG A 99 21.94 5.17 1.93
CA ARG A 99 22.37 5.88 0.71
C ARG A 99 21.42 6.98 0.30
N VAL A 100 20.14 6.89 0.71
CA VAL A 100 19.12 7.92 0.44
C VAL A 100 18.27 8.15 1.69
N LEU A 101 18.05 9.42 1.99
CA LEU A 101 17.06 9.86 2.97
C LEU A 101 16.02 10.73 2.27
N ILE A 102 14.76 10.37 2.45
CA ILE A 102 13.62 10.98 1.75
C ILE A 102 12.66 11.59 2.78
N ALA A 103 12.20 12.81 2.52
CA ALA A 103 11.07 13.39 3.23
C ALA A 103 10.07 13.95 2.21
N ASN A 104 8.81 13.51 2.29
CA ASN A 104 7.77 13.91 1.34
C ASN A 104 6.58 14.56 2.03
N SER A 105 6.16 15.71 1.52
CA SER A 105 4.94 16.42 1.92
C SER A 105 4.76 16.64 3.43
N ASN A 106 5.82 16.61 4.21
CA ASN A 106 5.75 16.89 5.64
C ASN A 106 5.55 18.39 5.88
N LEU A 107 4.33 18.75 6.23
CA LEU A 107 3.96 20.09 6.62
C LEU A 107 3.91 20.20 8.16
N VAL A 108 4.21 21.39 8.68
CA VAL A 108 3.99 21.69 10.11
C VAL A 108 2.48 21.51 10.39
N PRO A 109 2.08 20.83 11.48
CA PRO A 109 0.70 20.36 11.65
C PRO A 109 -0.40 21.40 11.43
N HIS A 110 -0.22 22.63 11.90
CA HIS A 110 -1.21 23.71 11.70
C HIS A 110 -1.45 24.06 10.22
N TRP A 111 -0.47 23.84 9.35
CA TRP A 111 -0.55 24.08 7.91
C TRP A 111 -0.79 22.80 7.08
N ALA A 112 -0.95 21.67 7.72
CA ALA A 112 -1.14 20.38 7.07
C ALA A 112 -2.60 20.20 6.61
N ASN A 113 -2.96 20.86 5.53
CA ASN A 113 -4.25 20.76 4.86
C ASN A 113 -4.07 20.80 3.34
N TRP A 114 -5.10 20.34 2.62
CA TRP A 114 -5.05 20.26 1.16
C TRP A 114 -4.88 21.60 0.47
N ASP A 115 -5.52 22.66 0.94
CA ASP A 115 -5.45 23.98 0.29
C ASP A 115 -4.01 24.50 0.30
N HIS A 116 -3.36 24.45 1.46
CA HIS A 116 -1.97 24.87 1.59
C HIS A 116 -1.01 23.96 0.82
N PHE A 117 -1.20 22.62 0.89
CA PHE A 117 -0.41 21.69 0.13
C PHE A 117 -0.50 21.96 -1.38
N ASN A 118 -1.71 22.14 -1.91
CA ASN A 118 -1.94 22.38 -3.33
C ASN A 118 -1.27 23.69 -3.81
N GLU A 119 -1.26 24.74 -2.98
CA GLU A 119 -0.50 25.95 -3.27
C GLU A 119 1.01 25.69 -3.38
N LEU A 120 1.56 24.87 -2.48
CA LEU A 120 2.98 24.54 -2.47
C LEU A 120 3.35 23.63 -3.64
N ASP A 121 2.53 22.65 -3.97
CA ASP A 121 2.73 21.77 -5.12
C ASP A 121 2.72 22.58 -6.43
N LYS A 122 1.75 23.48 -6.60
CA LYS A 122 1.66 24.37 -7.76
C LYS A 122 2.88 25.31 -7.89
N LYS A 123 3.48 25.72 -6.77
CA LYS A 123 4.71 26.51 -6.74
C LYS A 123 5.98 25.67 -6.94
N GLY A 124 5.87 24.35 -7.05
CA GLY A 124 7.01 23.44 -7.16
C GLY A 124 7.83 23.32 -5.87
N LEU A 125 7.22 23.53 -4.69
CA LEU A 125 7.88 23.50 -3.39
C LEU A 125 7.64 22.18 -2.62
N ALA A 126 6.60 21.46 -2.97
CA ALA A 126 6.25 20.17 -2.39
C ALA A 126 5.82 19.18 -3.47
N MET A 127 5.75 17.90 -3.11
CA MET A 127 5.24 16.81 -3.93
C MET A 127 4.52 15.83 -3.02
N TYR A 128 3.36 15.35 -3.45
CA TYR A 128 2.67 14.28 -2.72
C TYR A 128 3.36 12.93 -3.00
N GLY A 129 4.31 12.58 -2.16
CA GLY A 129 5.02 11.31 -2.21
C GLY A 129 4.28 10.27 -1.39
N GLN A 130 3.15 9.80 -1.90
CA GLN A 130 2.28 8.85 -1.20
C GLN A 130 2.99 7.54 -0.94
N MET A 131 3.20 7.20 0.35
CA MET A 131 3.67 5.90 0.83
C MET A 131 4.77 5.26 -0.06
N THR A 132 4.53 4.05 -0.55
CA THR A 132 5.49 3.29 -1.38
C THR A 132 5.77 3.91 -2.75
N ALA A 133 4.91 4.81 -3.25
CA ALA A 133 5.20 5.60 -4.44
C ALA A 133 6.38 6.57 -4.21
N GLY A 134 6.33 7.33 -3.13
CA GLY A 134 7.35 8.31 -2.77
C GLY A 134 8.61 7.71 -2.15
N SER A 135 8.56 6.47 -1.65
CA SER A 135 9.70 5.74 -1.10
C SER A 135 10.28 4.68 -2.04
N TRP A 136 9.80 4.63 -3.27
CA TRP A 136 10.35 3.75 -4.32
C TRP A 136 10.36 2.26 -3.96
N ILE A 137 9.28 1.78 -3.35
CA ILE A 137 9.10 0.36 -2.99
C ILE A 137 7.72 -0.17 -3.40
N TYR A 138 7.02 0.56 -4.27
CA TYR A 138 5.78 0.08 -4.85
C TYR A 138 6.04 -1.06 -5.82
N ILE A 139 5.39 -2.18 -5.62
CA ILE A 139 5.55 -3.43 -6.38
C ILE A 139 4.29 -3.79 -7.19
N GLY A 140 3.49 -2.79 -7.53
CA GLY A 140 2.19 -2.98 -8.13
C GLY A 140 1.12 -3.31 -7.09
N THR A 141 -0.07 -3.64 -7.58
CA THR A 141 -1.27 -3.87 -6.75
C THR A 141 -1.12 -5.07 -5.81
N GLN A 142 -0.24 -6.05 -6.12
CA GLN A 142 -0.02 -7.19 -5.22
C GLN A 142 0.44 -6.78 -3.81
N GLY A 143 1.06 -5.60 -3.66
CA GLY A 143 1.56 -5.12 -2.38
C GLY A 143 0.49 -4.96 -1.28
N ILE A 144 -0.78 -4.88 -1.66
CA ILE A 144 -1.92 -4.81 -0.72
C ILE A 144 -2.80 -6.09 -0.76
N VAL A 145 -2.56 -7.01 -1.70
CA VAL A 145 -3.45 -8.18 -1.88
C VAL A 145 -3.47 -9.05 -0.64
N GLN A 146 -2.33 -9.34 -0.03
CA GLN A 146 -2.32 -10.21 1.15
C GLN A 146 -3.01 -9.57 2.36
N GLY A 147 -2.77 -8.28 2.63
CA GLY A 147 -3.47 -7.61 3.74
C GLY A 147 -4.99 -7.61 3.56
N THR A 148 -5.45 -7.47 2.33
CA THR A 148 -6.87 -7.57 1.99
C THR A 148 -7.37 -9.00 2.14
N TYR A 149 -6.59 -9.99 1.69
CA TYR A 149 -6.88 -11.40 1.89
C TYR A 149 -6.97 -11.77 3.38
N GLU A 150 -6.00 -11.37 4.20
CA GLU A 150 -6.03 -11.58 5.66
C GLU A 150 -7.29 -10.96 6.29
N THR A 151 -7.66 -9.76 5.84
CA THR A 151 -8.88 -9.07 6.31
C THR A 151 -10.13 -9.88 5.98
N PHE A 152 -10.27 -10.36 4.74
CA PHE A 152 -11.46 -11.12 4.33
C PHE A 152 -11.52 -12.50 4.95
N VAL A 153 -10.38 -13.18 5.10
CA VAL A 153 -10.32 -14.49 5.80
C VAL A 153 -10.73 -14.33 7.26
N GLU A 154 -10.22 -13.30 7.96
CA GLU A 154 -10.57 -13.06 9.35
C GLU A 154 -12.04 -12.63 9.50
N ALA A 155 -12.55 -11.79 8.59
CA ALA A 155 -13.98 -11.46 8.56
C ALA A 155 -14.84 -12.70 8.31
N GLY A 156 -14.41 -13.58 7.39
CA GLY A 156 -15.06 -14.88 7.16
C GLY A 156 -15.10 -15.74 8.43
N ARG A 157 -14.01 -15.77 9.18
CA ARG A 157 -13.92 -16.51 10.44
C ARG A 157 -14.87 -15.95 11.50
N GLN A 158 -14.97 -14.63 11.62
CA GLN A 158 -15.81 -13.98 12.65
C GLN A 158 -17.32 -14.05 12.32
N HIS A 159 -17.69 -13.98 11.03
CA HIS A 159 -19.08 -13.80 10.62
C HIS A 159 -19.69 -15.02 9.91
N TYR A 160 -18.87 -15.94 9.39
CA TYR A 160 -19.30 -17.03 8.50
C TYR A 160 -18.62 -18.38 8.79
N ASP A 161 -18.23 -18.64 10.05
CA ASP A 161 -17.57 -19.89 10.49
C ASP A 161 -16.35 -20.28 9.64
N GLY A 162 -15.64 -19.29 9.11
CA GLY A 162 -14.45 -19.48 8.26
C GLY A 162 -14.73 -19.90 6.83
N ASN A 163 -15.97 -19.89 6.36
CA ASN A 163 -16.34 -20.31 5.01
C ASN A 163 -17.03 -19.21 4.21
N LEU A 164 -16.33 -18.69 3.21
CA LEU A 164 -16.86 -17.67 2.29
C LEU A 164 -17.42 -18.24 0.97
N LYS A 165 -17.50 -19.56 0.82
CA LYS A 165 -18.09 -20.19 -0.36
C LYS A 165 -19.57 -19.82 -0.52
N GLY A 166 -19.94 -19.32 -1.69
CA GLY A 166 -21.30 -18.85 -1.97
C GLY A 166 -21.61 -17.48 -1.35
N LYS A 167 -20.62 -16.80 -0.77
CA LYS A 167 -20.71 -15.44 -0.26
C LYS A 167 -20.17 -14.44 -1.27
N TRP A 168 -20.61 -13.18 -1.18
CA TRP A 168 -20.09 -12.14 -2.04
C TRP A 168 -19.84 -10.81 -1.33
N ILE A 169 -18.82 -10.11 -1.78
CA ILE A 169 -18.32 -8.86 -1.22
C ILE A 169 -18.59 -7.74 -2.21
N LEU A 170 -19.16 -6.64 -1.73
CA LEU A 170 -19.32 -5.40 -2.49
C LEU A 170 -18.18 -4.44 -2.12
N THR A 171 -17.54 -3.85 -3.14
CA THR A 171 -16.50 -2.84 -2.95
C THR A 171 -16.53 -1.77 -4.04
N GLY A 172 -15.90 -0.62 -3.78
CA GLY A 172 -15.71 0.47 -4.74
C GLY A 172 -14.24 0.71 -5.04
N GLY A 173 -13.94 1.06 -6.31
CA GLY A 173 -12.61 1.43 -6.77
C GLY A 173 -11.75 0.26 -7.26
N LEU A 174 -11.13 0.46 -8.44
CA LEU A 174 -10.16 -0.46 -9.06
C LEU A 174 -8.84 0.24 -9.42
N GLY A 175 -8.50 1.32 -8.71
CA GLY A 175 -7.20 1.99 -8.78
C GLY A 175 -6.06 1.12 -8.26
N GLY A 176 -4.87 1.71 -8.06
CA GLY A 176 -3.67 0.99 -7.64
C GLY A 176 -3.86 0.14 -6.38
N MET A 177 -4.58 0.65 -5.40
CA MET A 177 -4.88 -0.03 -4.14
C MET A 177 -6.20 -0.83 -4.22
N GLY A 178 -7.29 -0.19 -4.65
CA GLY A 178 -8.62 -0.82 -4.72
C GLY A 178 -8.68 -2.02 -5.65
N GLY A 179 -7.84 -2.05 -6.67
CA GLY A 179 -7.71 -3.18 -7.58
C GLY A 179 -7.34 -4.51 -6.93
N ALA A 180 -6.81 -4.50 -5.70
CA ALA A 180 -6.52 -5.71 -4.93
C ALA A 180 -7.77 -6.42 -4.39
N GLN A 181 -8.84 -5.68 -4.15
CA GLN A 181 -10.05 -6.18 -3.48
C GLN A 181 -10.66 -7.41 -4.17
N PRO A 182 -10.91 -7.39 -5.50
CA PRO A 182 -11.53 -8.53 -6.17
C PRO A 182 -10.69 -9.80 -6.09
N LEU A 183 -9.37 -9.71 -6.35
CA LEU A 183 -8.49 -10.86 -6.30
C LEU A 183 -8.39 -11.41 -4.88
N ALA A 184 -8.25 -10.58 -3.87
CA ALA A 184 -8.20 -10.99 -2.48
C ALA A 184 -9.50 -11.69 -2.04
N ALA A 185 -10.65 -11.20 -2.45
CA ALA A 185 -11.95 -11.83 -2.19
C ALA A 185 -12.03 -13.23 -2.81
N VAL A 186 -11.62 -13.37 -4.07
CA VAL A 186 -11.60 -14.65 -4.79
C VAL A 186 -10.62 -15.63 -4.13
N MET A 187 -9.43 -15.17 -3.74
CA MET A 187 -8.46 -16.01 -3.01
C MET A 187 -8.97 -16.43 -1.63
N ALA A 188 -9.80 -15.62 -0.98
CA ALA A 188 -10.48 -15.96 0.27
C ALA A 188 -11.70 -16.88 0.07
N GLY A 189 -12.08 -17.18 -1.17
CA GLY A 189 -13.20 -18.08 -1.50
C GLY A 189 -14.54 -17.39 -1.74
N ALA A 190 -14.59 -16.06 -1.75
CA ALA A 190 -15.80 -15.28 -2.00
C ALA A 190 -15.92 -14.80 -3.46
N CYS A 191 -17.13 -14.48 -3.91
CA CYS A 191 -17.34 -13.64 -5.08
C CYS A 191 -17.11 -12.16 -4.72
N CYS A 192 -16.82 -11.33 -5.74
CA CYS A 192 -16.68 -9.89 -5.54
C CYS A 192 -17.38 -9.11 -6.66
N LEU A 193 -18.13 -8.09 -6.28
CA LEU A 193 -18.61 -7.04 -7.17
C LEU A 193 -17.85 -5.76 -6.83
N ALA A 194 -17.01 -5.30 -7.76
CA ALA A 194 -16.25 -4.07 -7.63
C ALA A 194 -16.80 -3.00 -8.57
N VAL A 195 -17.21 -1.86 -8.03
CA VAL A 195 -17.75 -0.74 -8.79
C VAL A 195 -16.62 0.21 -9.17
N GLU A 196 -16.44 0.48 -10.46
CA GLU A 196 -15.40 1.38 -10.97
C GLU A 196 -15.98 2.31 -12.05
N CYS A 197 -15.71 3.59 -11.92
CA CYS A 197 -16.22 4.61 -12.84
C CYS A 197 -15.41 4.74 -14.14
N ASP A 198 -14.14 4.34 -14.13
CA ASP A 198 -13.25 4.41 -15.29
C ASP A 198 -13.08 3.02 -15.92
N GLU A 199 -13.70 2.82 -17.09
CA GLU A 199 -13.65 1.55 -17.82
C GLU A 199 -12.21 1.10 -18.11
N THR A 200 -11.28 2.03 -18.32
CA THR A 200 -9.89 1.69 -18.61
C THR A 200 -9.21 0.98 -17.43
N ARG A 201 -9.62 1.29 -16.20
CA ARG A 201 -9.17 0.59 -15.00
C ARG A 201 -9.73 -0.83 -14.92
N VAL A 202 -11.00 -1.02 -15.27
CA VAL A 202 -11.58 -2.39 -15.34
C VAL A 202 -10.85 -3.23 -16.37
N ASP A 203 -10.59 -2.68 -17.57
CA ASP A 203 -9.85 -3.38 -18.63
C ASP A 203 -8.40 -3.72 -18.21
N PHE A 204 -7.76 -2.82 -17.47
CA PHE A 204 -6.44 -3.09 -16.90
C PHE A 204 -6.49 -4.26 -15.91
N ARG A 205 -7.50 -4.31 -15.03
CA ARG A 205 -7.65 -5.40 -14.05
C ARG A 205 -8.02 -6.74 -14.69
N LEU A 206 -8.77 -6.75 -15.77
CA LEU A 206 -8.99 -7.96 -16.59
C LEU A 206 -7.67 -8.47 -17.18
N ARG A 207 -6.90 -7.58 -17.82
CA ARG A 207 -5.61 -7.93 -18.42
C ARG A 207 -4.60 -8.44 -17.40
N THR A 208 -4.57 -7.86 -16.22
CA THR A 208 -3.66 -8.24 -15.12
C THR A 208 -4.22 -9.34 -14.21
N ARG A 209 -5.41 -9.90 -14.53
CA ARG A 209 -6.04 -11.02 -13.84
C ARG A 209 -6.48 -10.73 -12.38
N TYR A 210 -6.74 -9.46 -12.07
CA TYR A 210 -7.29 -9.06 -10.78
C TYR A 210 -8.83 -9.10 -10.73
N VAL A 211 -9.47 -9.04 -11.92
CA VAL A 211 -10.92 -9.16 -12.11
C VAL A 211 -11.18 -10.23 -13.17
N ASP A 212 -12.21 -11.05 -12.99
CA ASP A 212 -12.53 -12.17 -13.89
C ASP A 212 -13.50 -11.77 -15.03
N ALA A 213 -14.39 -10.81 -14.78
CA ALA A 213 -15.39 -10.34 -15.75
C ALA A 213 -15.65 -8.83 -15.66
N LYS A 214 -16.21 -8.27 -16.73
CA LYS A 214 -16.70 -6.88 -16.79
C LYS A 214 -18.20 -6.86 -17.04
N ALA A 215 -18.93 -5.94 -16.38
CA ALA A 215 -20.33 -5.67 -16.61
C ALA A 215 -20.58 -4.17 -16.84
N HIS A 216 -21.51 -3.84 -17.70
CA HIS A 216 -21.90 -2.46 -18.01
C HIS A 216 -23.16 -2.01 -17.26
N THR A 217 -23.94 -2.94 -16.74
CA THR A 217 -25.14 -2.68 -15.97
C THR A 217 -25.13 -3.43 -14.64
N LEU A 218 -25.83 -2.87 -13.65
CA LEU A 218 -25.98 -3.51 -12.35
C LEU A 218 -26.66 -4.89 -12.48
N ASP A 219 -27.64 -5.01 -13.35
CA ASP A 219 -28.38 -6.27 -13.55
C ASP A 219 -27.49 -7.37 -14.16
N GLU A 220 -26.60 -7.03 -15.10
CA GLU A 220 -25.59 -7.97 -15.62
C GLU A 220 -24.63 -8.43 -14.51
N ALA A 221 -24.12 -7.50 -13.70
CA ALA A 221 -23.22 -7.82 -12.61
C ALA A 221 -23.90 -8.73 -11.57
N LEU A 222 -25.13 -8.43 -11.20
CA LEU A 222 -25.91 -9.24 -10.25
C LEU A 222 -26.23 -10.63 -10.79
N ALA A 223 -26.51 -10.76 -12.08
CA ALA A 223 -26.73 -12.06 -12.72
C ALA A 223 -25.47 -12.95 -12.64
N LEU A 224 -24.28 -12.38 -12.87
CA LEU A 224 -23.01 -13.08 -12.70
C LEU A 224 -22.76 -13.49 -11.25
N ILE A 225 -22.97 -12.58 -10.30
CA ILE A 225 -22.83 -12.87 -8.86
C ILE A 225 -23.78 -14.00 -8.43
N ASP A 226 -25.05 -13.93 -8.82
CA ASP A 226 -26.04 -14.96 -8.51
C ASP A 226 -25.65 -16.34 -9.09
N GLN A 227 -25.20 -16.37 -10.33
CA GLN A 227 -24.70 -17.58 -10.98
C GLN A 227 -23.54 -18.21 -10.21
N TRP A 228 -22.52 -17.41 -9.89
CA TRP A 228 -21.28 -17.91 -9.26
C TRP A 228 -21.50 -18.32 -7.79
N THR A 229 -22.28 -17.54 -7.03
CA THR A 229 -22.60 -17.88 -5.64
C THR A 229 -23.39 -19.19 -5.54
N LYS A 230 -24.37 -19.41 -6.42
CA LYS A 230 -25.14 -20.67 -6.51
C LYS A 230 -24.27 -21.85 -6.92
N ALA A 231 -23.32 -21.63 -7.83
CA ALA A 231 -22.37 -22.67 -8.23
C ALA A 231 -21.26 -22.92 -7.17
N GLY A 232 -21.13 -22.03 -6.19
CA GLY A 232 -20.04 -22.06 -5.21
C GLY A 232 -18.66 -21.79 -5.83
N GLU A 233 -18.64 -21.01 -6.92
CA GLU A 233 -17.42 -20.54 -7.59
C GLU A 233 -17.01 -19.17 -7.04
N ALA A 234 -15.73 -19.00 -6.70
CA ALA A 234 -15.18 -17.72 -6.31
C ALA A 234 -14.69 -16.98 -7.56
N LYS A 235 -15.41 -15.94 -7.97
CA LYS A 235 -15.10 -15.08 -9.13
C LYS A 235 -15.47 -13.63 -8.87
N SER A 236 -14.90 -12.73 -9.65
CA SER A 236 -15.11 -11.29 -9.49
C SER A 236 -15.59 -10.61 -10.77
N VAL A 237 -16.41 -9.58 -10.62
CA VAL A 237 -16.89 -8.72 -11.69
C VAL A 237 -16.60 -7.25 -11.39
N GLY A 238 -16.00 -6.54 -12.35
CA GLY A 238 -15.89 -5.10 -12.38
C GLY A 238 -17.11 -4.49 -13.06
N LEU A 239 -17.92 -3.75 -12.32
CA LEU A 239 -19.09 -3.03 -12.81
C LEU A 239 -18.71 -1.59 -13.15
N ILE A 240 -18.97 -1.18 -14.41
CA ILE A 240 -18.83 0.22 -14.82
C ILE A 240 -19.95 1.04 -14.18
N GLY A 241 -19.59 1.92 -13.23
CA GLY A 241 -20.59 2.73 -12.51
C GLY A 241 -19.96 3.57 -11.40
N ASN A 242 -20.80 4.36 -10.75
CA ASN A 242 -20.40 5.18 -9.61
C ASN A 242 -20.87 4.54 -8.30
N ALA A 243 -19.96 4.33 -7.36
CA ALA A 243 -20.28 3.69 -6.08
C ALA A 243 -21.34 4.47 -5.28
N ALA A 244 -21.32 5.83 -5.35
CA ALA A 244 -22.33 6.67 -4.71
C ALA A 244 -23.74 6.52 -5.32
N GLU A 245 -23.88 5.90 -6.49
CA GLU A 245 -25.17 5.58 -7.11
C GLU A 245 -25.53 4.11 -6.93
N ILE A 246 -24.56 3.22 -7.10
CA ILE A 246 -24.77 1.76 -7.07
C ILE A 246 -25.03 1.24 -5.65
N PHE A 247 -24.31 1.70 -4.63
CA PHE A 247 -24.51 1.21 -3.26
C PHE A 247 -25.90 1.56 -2.71
N PRO A 248 -26.38 2.82 -2.83
CA PRO A 248 -27.77 3.15 -2.45
C PRO A 248 -28.82 2.36 -3.24
N GLU A 249 -28.60 2.15 -4.55
CA GLU A 249 -29.54 1.42 -5.40
C GLU A 249 -29.66 -0.05 -4.99
N LEU A 250 -28.53 -0.71 -4.67
CA LEU A 250 -28.54 -2.09 -4.13
C LEU A 250 -29.36 -2.15 -2.83
N PHE A 251 -29.12 -1.21 -1.91
CA PHE A 251 -29.84 -1.16 -0.65
C PHE A 251 -31.35 -0.94 -0.86
N ARG A 252 -31.73 -0.01 -1.73
CA ARG A 252 -33.11 0.30 -2.10
C ARG A 252 -33.84 -0.90 -2.73
N ARG A 253 -33.11 -1.71 -3.55
CA ARG A 253 -33.66 -2.96 -4.14
C ARG A 253 -33.81 -4.10 -3.12
N GLY A 254 -33.39 -3.92 -1.87
CA GLY A 254 -33.41 -4.98 -0.88
C GLY A 254 -32.29 -6.02 -1.05
N ILE A 255 -31.31 -5.77 -1.93
CA ILE A 255 -30.17 -6.64 -2.17
C ILE A 255 -29.14 -6.43 -1.07
N ARG A 256 -28.69 -7.51 -0.44
CA ARG A 256 -27.73 -7.47 0.67
C ARG A 256 -26.50 -8.29 0.31
N PRO A 257 -25.34 -7.64 0.14
CA PRO A 257 -24.06 -8.34 0.11
C PRO A 257 -23.80 -9.09 1.41
N ASP A 258 -22.94 -10.08 1.38
CA ASP A 258 -22.47 -10.71 2.61
C ASP A 258 -21.42 -9.85 3.34
N MET A 259 -20.75 -8.94 2.63
CA MET A 259 -19.83 -7.96 3.19
C MET A 259 -19.79 -6.71 2.32
N VAL A 260 -19.59 -5.54 2.92
CA VAL A 260 -19.45 -4.25 2.22
C VAL A 260 -18.16 -3.58 2.64
N THR A 261 -17.40 -3.08 1.69
CA THR A 261 -16.21 -2.25 1.93
C THR A 261 -16.06 -1.21 0.82
N ASP A 262 -15.03 -0.37 0.92
CA ASP A 262 -14.66 0.61 -0.10
C ASP A 262 -13.15 0.88 -0.10
N GLN A 263 -12.58 1.03 -1.29
CA GLN A 263 -11.20 1.47 -1.46
C GLN A 263 -11.05 2.40 -2.68
N THR A 264 -12.04 3.28 -2.87
CA THR A 264 -11.90 4.42 -3.79
C THR A 264 -10.79 5.36 -3.30
N SER A 265 -10.24 6.21 -4.18
CA SER A 265 -9.24 7.20 -3.78
C SER A 265 -9.90 8.45 -3.15
N ALA A 266 -10.79 8.24 -2.18
CA ALA A 266 -11.60 9.27 -1.53
C ALA A 266 -10.78 10.32 -0.75
N HIS A 267 -9.53 10.00 -0.40
CA HIS A 267 -8.60 10.93 0.28
C HIS A 267 -8.23 12.16 -0.57
N ASP A 268 -8.38 12.07 -1.88
CA ASP A 268 -8.20 13.19 -2.81
C ASP A 268 -9.54 13.51 -3.50
N PRO A 269 -10.28 14.51 -3.03
CA PRO A 269 -11.60 14.83 -3.57
C PRO A 269 -11.57 15.45 -4.96
N ILE A 270 -10.40 15.87 -5.46
CA ILE A 270 -10.28 16.47 -6.79
C ILE A 270 -9.91 15.40 -7.83
N HIS A 271 -8.85 14.62 -7.58
CA HIS A 271 -8.29 13.70 -8.56
C HIS A 271 -8.62 12.23 -8.31
N GLY A 272 -9.16 11.91 -7.12
CA GLY A 272 -9.34 10.54 -6.67
C GLY A 272 -10.78 10.02 -6.68
N TYR A 273 -11.79 10.89 -6.68
CA TYR A 273 -13.19 10.48 -6.57
C TYR A 273 -14.09 11.18 -7.59
N LEU A 274 -14.72 10.40 -8.48
CA LEU A 274 -15.66 10.91 -9.48
C LEU A 274 -16.98 11.31 -8.80
N PRO A 275 -17.44 12.57 -8.92
CA PRO A 275 -18.76 12.96 -8.45
C PRO A 275 -19.89 12.18 -9.14
N ALA A 276 -20.93 11.83 -8.39
CA ALA A 276 -22.12 11.18 -8.93
C ALA A 276 -22.78 12.06 -10.01
N GLY A 277 -23.26 11.42 -11.08
CA GLY A 277 -23.87 12.08 -12.22
C GLY A 277 -22.90 12.76 -13.20
N TRP A 278 -21.58 12.71 -12.95
CA TRP A 278 -20.59 13.26 -13.86
C TRP A 278 -19.96 12.16 -14.71
N THR A 279 -19.56 12.51 -15.92
CA THR A 279 -18.73 11.65 -16.75
C THR A 279 -17.24 11.81 -16.38
N VAL A 280 -16.43 10.79 -16.66
CA VAL A 280 -14.96 10.86 -16.47
C VAL A 280 -14.36 12.02 -17.26
N ALA A 281 -14.87 12.29 -18.46
CA ALA A 281 -14.39 13.38 -19.32
C ALA A 281 -14.69 14.77 -18.70
N GLU A 282 -15.91 14.98 -18.19
CA GLU A 282 -16.27 16.23 -17.50
C GLU A 282 -15.46 16.43 -16.24
N TRP A 283 -15.28 15.37 -15.45
CA TRP A 283 -14.48 15.40 -14.23
C TRP A 283 -13.04 15.82 -14.52
N ARG A 284 -12.39 15.18 -15.50
CA ARG A 284 -11.01 15.52 -15.89
C ARG A 284 -10.89 16.97 -16.37
N ALA A 285 -11.83 17.44 -17.17
CA ALA A 285 -11.82 18.83 -17.66
C ALA A 285 -12.00 19.86 -16.54
N LYS A 286 -12.82 19.54 -15.53
CA LYS A 286 -13.10 20.44 -14.40
C LYS A 286 -12.03 20.42 -13.31
N GLN A 287 -11.21 19.40 -13.23
CA GLN A 287 -10.08 19.32 -12.27
C GLN A 287 -9.14 20.54 -12.41
N GLU A 288 -8.92 21.00 -13.63
CA GLU A 288 -8.09 22.19 -13.90
C GLU A 288 -8.89 23.50 -13.89
N SER A 289 -10.10 23.49 -14.46
CA SER A 289 -10.88 24.71 -14.66
C SER A 289 -11.65 25.17 -13.42
N ASP A 290 -12.13 24.23 -12.59
CA ASP A 290 -12.88 24.51 -11.36
C ASP A 290 -12.70 23.41 -10.29
N PRO A 291 -11.49 23.28 -9.73
CA PRO A 291 -11.20 22.24 -8.75
C PRO A 291 -12.04 22.34 -7.47
N LYS A 292 -12.53 23.54 -7.12
CA LYS A 292 -13.40 23.73 -5.94
C LYS A 292 -14.78 23.11 -6.15
N ALA A 293 -15.36 23.27 -7.34
CA ALA A 293 -16.64 22.64 -7.68
C ALA A 293 -16.48 21.11 -7.73
N VAL A 294 -15.37 20.60 -8.26
CA VAL A 294 -15.07 19.16 -8.24
C VAL A 294 -15.01 18.64 -6.81
N ALA A 295 -14.23 19.27 -5.93
CA ALA A 295 -14.10 18.86 -4.54
C ALA A 295 -15.44 18.88 -3.79
N ALA A 296 -16.24 19.90 -3.98
CA ALA A 296 -17.57 20.02 -3.35
C ALA A 296 -18.51 18.90 -3.82
N ALA A 297 -18.60 18.65 -5.13
CA ALA A 297 -19.44 17.60 -5.70
C ALA A 297 -18.97 16.18 -5.31
N ALA A 298 -17.65 15.94 -5.25
CA ALA A 298 -17.08 14.69 -4.80
C ALA A 298 -17.41 14.42 -3.32
N ARG A 299 -17.25 15.41 -2.44
CA ARG A 299 -17.56 15.29 -1.01
C ARG A 299 -19.05 14.98 -0.79
N ALA A 300 -19.94 15.68 -1.49
CA ALA A 300 -21.38 15.38 -1.43
C ALA A 300 -21.68 13.94 -1.87
N SER A 301 -21.02 13.44 -2.91
CA SER A 301 -21.15 12.07 -3.38
C SER A 301 -20.60 11.05 -2.38
N MET A 302 -19.47 11.32 -1.75
CA MET A 302 -18.88 10.48 -0.70
C MET A 302 -19.83 10.34 0.49
N LYS A 303 -20.52 11.43 0.89
CA LYS A 303 -21.53 11.37 1.95
C LYS A 303 -22.65 10.38 1.60
N VAL A 304 -23.15 10.40 0.37
CA VAL A 304 -24.20 9.47 -0.10
C VAL A 304 -23.67 8.02 -0.09
N HIS A 305 -22.44 7.82 -0.53
CA HIS A 305 -21.80 6.51 -0.53
C HIS A 305 -21.67 5.94 0.89
N VAL A 306 -21.13 6.73 1.83
CA VAL A 306 -20.99 6.31 3.24
C VAL A 306 -22.35 6.10 3.91
N GLN A 307 -23.36 6.92 3.60
CA GLN A 307 -24.71 6.69 4.11
C GLN A 307 -25.21 5.29 3.72
N ALA A 308 -25.03 4.88 2.47
CA ALA A 308 -25.40 3.53 2.05
C ALA A 308 -24.60 2.44 2.79
N MET A 309 -23.32 2.67 3.09
CA MET A 309 -22.52 1.75 3.90
C MET A 309 -23.05 1.66 5.35
N VAL A 310 -23.43 2.78 5.95
CA VAL A 310 -24.09 2.82 7.27
C VAL A 310 -25.44 2.07 7.23
N ASP A 311 -26.22 2.24 6.17
CA ASP A 311 -27.50 1.53 6.00
C ASP A 311 -27.29 0.01 5.92
N PHE A 312 -26.27 -0.47 5.21
CA PHE A 312 -25.88 -1.88 5.18
C PHE A 312 -25.46 -2.37 6.56
N TRP A 313 -24.62 -1.62 7.27
CA TRP A 313 -24.20 -1.93 8.64
C TRP A 313 -25.40 -2.05 9.58
N ASN A 314 -26.31 -1.09 9.56
CA ASN A 314 -27.52 -1.08 10.39
C ASN A 314 -28.49 -2.22 10.02
N ALA A 315 -28.43 -2.72 8.79
CA ALA A 315 -29.16 -3.90 8.33
C ALA A 315 -28.47 -5.23 8.72
N GLY A 316 -27.37 -5.19 9.47
CA GLY A 316 -26.63 -6.37 9.94
C GLY A 316 -25.64 -6.95 8.94
N VAL A 317 -25.31 -6.23 7.87
CA VAL A 317 -24.27 -6.65 6.92
C VAL A 317 -22.89 -6.26 7.48
N PRO A 318 -21.93 -7.19 7.61
CA PRO A 318 -20.55 -6.86 7.94
C PRO A 318 -20.01 -5.79 6.99
N THR A 319 -19.74 -4.60 7.53
CA THR A 319 -19.27 -3.44 6.77
C THR A 319 -17.98 -2.92 7.39
N LEU A 320 -17.01 -2.58 6.57
CA LEU A 320 -15.71 -2.08 7.04
C LEU A 320 -15.18 -0.98 6.12
N ASP A 321 -14.43 -0.06 6.70
CA ASP A 321 -13.62 0.92 5.97
C ASP A 321 -12.23 0.34 5.74
N TYR A 322 -11.77 0.35 4.49
CA TYR A 322 -10.43 -0.09 4.16
C TYR A 322 -9.37 1.05 4.23
N GLY A 323 -9.77 2.24 4.70
CA GLY A 323 -8.84 3.28 5.09
C GLY A 323 -8.46 4.26 3.99
N ASN A 324 -9.45 4.85 3.34
CA ASN A 324 -9.28 5.92 2.36
C ASN A 324 -9.79 7.29 2.82
N ASN A 325 -10.16 7.41 4.10
CA ASN A 325 -10.69 8.61 4.74
C ASN A 325 -12.11 9.01 4.31
N ILE A 326 -12.84 8.15 3.60
CA ILE A 326 -14.20 8.48 3.11
C ILE A 326 -15.18 8.76 4.25
N ARG A 327 -15.06 8.05 5.40
CA ARG A 327 -15.89 8.28 6.59
C ARG A 327 -15.68 9.69 7.17
N GLN A 328 -14.43 10.15 7.23
CA GLN A 328 -14.14 11.50 7.72
C GLN A 328 -14.74 12.58 6.80
N VAL A 329 -14.58 12.40 5.49
CA VAL A 329 -15.20 13.32 4.52
C VAL A 329 -16.72 13.37 4.68
N ALA A 330 -17.37 12.22 4.81
CA ALA A 330 -18.81 12.15 5.03
C ALA A 330 -19.25 12.83 6.34
N LYS A 331 -18.46 12.68 7.41
CA LYS A 331 -18.70 13.34 8.69
C LYS A 331 -18.57 14.86 8.57
N ASP A 332 -17.54 15.34 7.89
CA ASP A 332 -17.32 16.77 7.65
C ASP A 332 -18.47 17.38 6.80
N GLU A 333 -19.12 16.57 5.94
CA GLU A 333 -20.33 16.93 5.19
C GLU A 333 -21.63 16.73 5.99
N GLY A 334 -21.54 16.46 7.31
CA GLY A 334 -22.68 16.41 8.23
C GLY A 334 -23.36 15.04 8.33
N LEU A 335 -22.66 13.93 8.05
CA LEU A 335 -23.13 12.59 8.39
C LEU A 335 -22.59 12.20 9.76
N GLU A 336 -23.40 12.41 10.80
CA GLU A 336 -22.96 12.24 12.20
C GLU A 336 -22.52 10.81 12.54
N ASP A 337 -23.17 9.81 11.95
CA ASP A 337 -22.91 8.39 12.17
C ASP A 337 -21.97 7.76 11.12
N ALA A 338 -21.19 8.56 10.40
CA ALA A 338 -20.23 8.08 9.39
C ALA A 338 -19.24 7.01 9.92
N PHE A 339 -18.96 7.00 11.22
CA PHE A 339 -18.08 6.03 11.89
C PHE A 339 -18.85 4.92 12.63
N ALA A 340 -20.10 4.65 12.29
CA ALA A 340 -20.90 3.57 12.89
C ALA A 340 -20.29 2.19 12.65
N PHE A 341 -19.63 1.97 11.52
CA PHE A 341 -18.90 0.74 11.22
C PHE A 341 -17.38 0.94 11.39
N PRO A 342 -16.64 -0.12 11.74
CA PRO A 342 -15.21 -0.02 12.04
C PRO A 342 -14.33 0.06 10.77
N GLY A 343 -13.09 0.50 10.96
CA GLY A 343 -12.00 0.25 10.01
C GLY A 343 -11.52 -1.21 10.07
N PHE A 344 -10.84 -1.66 9.02
CA PHE A 344 -10.37 -3.05 8.90
C PHE A 344 -9.29 -3.40 9.95
N VAL A 345 -8.47 -2.45 10.35
CA VAL A 345 -7.39 -2.72 11.32
C VAL A 345 -7.93 -3.05 12.71
N PRO A 346 -8.76 -2.19 13.36
CA PRO A 346 -9.29 -2.53 14.68
C PRO A 346 -10.21 -3.76 14.64
N ALA A 347 -10.91 -4.00 13.53
CA ALA A 347 -11.82 -5.13 13.41
C ALA A 347 -11.10 -6.47 13.20
N TYR A 348 -10.04 -6.53 12.39
CA TYR A 348 -9.49 -7.78 11.89
C TYR A 348 -7.97 -7.92 12.01
N ILE A 349 -7.19 -6.85 11.93
CA ILE A 349 -5.74 -6.88 11.75
C ILE A 349 -4.95 -6.60 13.03
N ARG A 350 -5.50 -5.91 14.01
CA ARG A 350 -4.80 -5.51 15.25
C ARG A 350 -4.03 -6.64 15.93
N PRO A 351 -4.56 -7.87 16.09
CA PRO A 351 -3.82 -8.96 16.72
C PRO A 351 -2.52 -9.33 15.97
N LEU A 352 -2.52 -9.24 14.65
CA LEU A 352 -1.32 -9.47 13.82
C LEU A 352 -0.29 -8.34 14.06
N PHE A 353 -0.72 -7.10 14.05
CA PHE A 353 0.14 -5.94 14.32
C PHE A 353 0.78 -5.99 15.72
N CYS A 354 0.10 -6.51 16.71
CA CYS A 354 0.64 -6.75 18.05
C CYS A 354 1.85 -7.70 18.04
N ARG A 355 2.00 -8.55 17.03
CA ARG A 355 3.14 -9.45 16.83
C ARG A 355 4.15 -8.96 15.79
N GLY A 356 4.00 -7.73 15.32
CA GLY A 356 4.81 -7.18 14.24
C GLY A 356 4.55 -7.84 12.89
N ILE A 357 3.47 -8.63 12.76
CA ILE A 357 3.09 -9.29 11.51
C ILE A 357 2.42 -8.25 10.61
N GLY A 358 2.99 -8.06 9.44
CA GLY A 358 2.53 -7.06 8.49
C GLY A 358 3.22 -7.18 7.12
N PRO A 359 3.04 -6.20 6.25
CA PRO A 359 3.32 -6.26 4.82
C PRO A 359 4.82 -6.21 4.48
N PHE A 360 5.51 -7.31 4.66
CA PHE A 360 6.89 -7.55 4.25
C PHE A 360 6.94 -7.90 2.76
N ARG A 361 7.85 -7.29 1.99
CA ARG A 361 7.96 -7.48 0.55
C ARG A 361 9.39 -7.49 0.04
N TRP A 362 9.59 -8.12 -1.13
CA TRP A 362 10.86 -8.05 -1.84
C TRP A 362 10.66 -8.04 -3.35
N ALA A 363 11.63 -7.48 -4.06
CA ALA A 363 11.68 -7.42 -5.52
C ALA A 363 12.99 -8.03 -6.02
N ALA A 364 12.91 -8.84 -7.08
CA ALA A 364 14.06 -9.46 -7.72
C ALA A 364 14.68 -8.51 -8.77
N LEU A 365 15.87 -7.98 -8.50
CA LEU A 365 16.56 -7.07 -9.41
C LEU A 365 17.05 -7.77 -10.69
N SER A 366 17.04 -9.11 -10.72
CA SER A 366 17.33 -9.89 -11.92
C SER A 366 16.28 -9.70 -13.03
N GLY A 367 15.04 -9.33 -12.67
CA GLY A 367 13.91 -9.33 -13.59
C GLY A 367 13.38 -10.74 -13.91
N ASP A 368 13.93 -11.79 -13.29
CA ASP A 368 13.52 -13.16 -13.52
C ASP A 368 12.51 -13.64 -12.48
N PRO A 369 11.26 -14.00 -12.88
CA PRO A 369 10.26 -14.58 -11.98
C PRO A 369 10.74 -15.80 -11.18
N GLU A 370 11.68 -16.59 -11.71
CA GLU A 370 12.22 -17.76 -11.04
C GLU A 370 12.94 -17.41 -9.73
N ASP A 371 13.54 -16.23 -9.63
CA ASP A 371 14.16 -15.78 -8.38
C ASP A 371 13.10 -15.55 -7.28
N ILE A 372 11.90 -15.10 -7.64
CA ILE A 372 10.77 -15.01 -6.70
C ILE A 372 10.29 -16.41 -6.29
N TYR A 373 10.15 -17.35 -7.23
CA TYR A 373 9.69 -18.69 -6.89
C TYR A 373 10.69 -19.47 -6.01
N LYS A 374 11.99 -19.23 -6.18
CA LYS A 374 13.02 -19.77 -5.29
C LYS A 374 12.93 -19.17 -3.88
N THR A 375 12.71 -17.86 -3.78
CA THR A 375 12.52 -17.21 -2.47
C THR A 375 11.21 -17.63 -1.81
N ASP A 376 10.11 -17.82 -2.55
CA ASP A 376 8.87 -18.40 -2.02
C ASP A 376 9.12 -19.79 -1.40
N ALA A 377 9.89 -20.65 -2.09
CA ALA A 377 10.28 -21.97 -1.58
C ALA A 377 11.12 -21.87 -0.29
N LYS A 378 12.05 -20.90 -0.24
CA LYS A 378 12.88 -20.65 0.95
C LYS A 378 12.04 -20.17 2.14
N VAL A 379 11.02 -19.32 1.92
CA VAL A 379 10.06 -18.93 2.98
C VAL A 379 9.37 -20.17 3.56
N LYS A 380 8.88 -21.08 2.71
CA LYS A 380 8.22 -22.31 3.17
C LYS A 380 9.17 -23.24 3.94
N GLU A 381 10.43 -23.32 3.52
CA GLU A 381 11.48 -24.08 4.20
C GLU A 381 11.75 -23.55 5.61
N LEU A 382 11.86 -22.22 5.76
CA LEU A 382 12.18 -21.59 7.04
C LEU A 382 11.00 -21.46 8.00
N LEU A 383 9.78 -21.47 7.48
CA LEU A 383 8.54 -21.37 8.24
C LEU A 383 7.62 -22.59 7.98
N PRO A 384 8.09 -23.84 8.28
CA PRO A 384 7.43 -25.06 7.86
C PRO A 384 6.04 -25.27 8.48
N ASP A 385 5.82 -24.70 9.65
CA ASP A 385 4.56 -24.87 10.41
C ASP A 385 3.50 -23.82 10.04
N ASN A 386 3.87 -22.77 9.32
CA ASN A 386 2.93 -21.73 8.89
C ASN A 386 2.17 -22.12 7.62
N LYS A 387 1.23 -23.05 7.75
CA LYS A 387 0.43 -23.57 6.63
C LYS A 387 -0.43 -22.50 5.95
N HIS A 388 -0.90 -21.52 6.71
CA HIS A 388 -1.64 -20.39 6.15
C HIS A 388 -0.78 -19.59 5.17
N LEU A 389 0.47 -19.30 5.55
CA LEU A 389 1.42 -18.60 4.68
C LEU A 389 1.81 -19.45 3.47
N HIS A 390 1.95 -20.77 3.62
CA HIS A 390 2.20 -21.69 2.50
C HIS A 390 1.06 -21.61 1.48
N ASN A 391 -0.19 -21.66 1.92
CA ASN A 391 -1.36 -21.54 1.05
C ASN A 391 -1.38 -20.18 0.32
N TRP A 392 -1.04 -19.10 1.03
CA TRP A 392 -0.91 -17.78 0.41
C TRP A 392 0.12 -17.79 -0.73
N LEU A 393 1.33 -18.30 -0.49
CA LEU A 393 2.40 -18.34 -1.48
C LEU A 393 2.05 -19.18 -2.70
N ASP A 394 1.35 -20.32 -2.50
CA ASP A 394 0.87 -21.17 -3.60
C ASP A 394 -0.15 -20.43 -4.46
N MET A 395 -1.15 -19.80 -3.86
CA MET A 395 -2.13 -19.01 -4.58
C MET A 395 -1.49 -17.79 -5.28
N ALA A 396 -0.55 -17.12 -4.61
CA ALA A 396 0.16 -15.98 -5.19
C ALA A 396 0.94 -16.38 -6.45
N ARG A 397 1.60 -17.54 -6.44
CA ARG A 397 2.30 -18.06 -7.62
C ARG A 397 1.37 -18.29 -8.81
N GLU A 398 0.17 -18.78 -8.57
CA GLU A 398 -0.80 -19.08 -9.62
C GLU A 398 -1.58 -17.84 -10.13
N ARG A 399 -1.92 -16.94 -9.21
CA ARG A 399 -2.91 -15.89 -9.46
C ARG A 399 -2.31 -14.51 -9.71
N ILE A 400 -1.16 -14.18 -9.12
CA ILE A 400 -0.58 -12.84 -9.21
C ILE A 400 0.31 -12.73 -10.46
N ALA A 401 -0.08 -11.85 -11.38
CA ALA A 401 0.78 -11.40 -12.46
C ALA A 401 1.73 -10.31 -11.96
N PHE A 402 3.01 -10.42 -12.27
CA PHE A 402 3.98 -9.39 -11.91
C PHE A 402 3.77 -8.11 -12.73
N GLN A 403 3.95 -6.97 -12.05
CA GLN A 403 3.94 -5.64 -12.64
C GLN A 403 5.34 -5.04 -12.47
N GLY A 404 6.05 -4.78 -13.57
CA GLY A 404 7.46 -4.37 -13.55
C GLY A 404 8.39 -5.49 -13.07
N LEU A 405 9.34 -5.16 -12.18
CA LEU A 405 10.23 -6.15 -11.57
C LEU A 405 9.42 -7.20 -10.81
N PRO A 406 9.75 -8.50 -10.96
CA PRO A 406 9.09 -9.55 -10.18
C PRO A 406 9.24 -9.30 -8.68
N ALA A 407 8.15 -9.43 -7.96
CA ALA A 407 8.12 -9.15 -6.53
C ALA A 407 7.15 -10.06 -5.78
N ARG A 408 7.28 -10.13 -4.46
CA ARG A 408 6.38 -10.85 -3.58
C ARG A 408 6.07 -10.05 -2.32
N ILE A 409 4.83 -10.15 -1.87
CA ILE A 409 4.37 -9.76 -0.54
C ILE A 409 4.21 -10.98 0.35
N CYS A 410 4.61 -10.88 1.61
CA CYS A 410 4.51 -11.96 2.59
C CYS A 410 4.31 -11.35 3.98
N TRP A 411 3.18 -11.66 4.63
CA TRP A 411 2.91 -11.14 5.97
C TRP A 411 3.62 -12.00 7.02
N VAL A 412 4.71 -11.49 7.53
CA VAL A 412 5.55 -12.11 8.58
C VAL A 412 5.93 -11.07 9.63
N GLY A 413 6.25 -11.55 10.83
CA GLY A 413 6.42 -10.72 12.00
C GLY A 413 7.83 -10.63 12.53
N LEU A 414 7.90 -10.13 13.77
CA LEU A 414 9.12 -10.09 14.55
C LEU A 414 9.63 -11.52 14.78
N GLY A 415 10.93 -11.72 14.60
CA GLY A 415 11.57 -13.02 14.71
C GLY A 415 11.75 -13.75 13.38
N ASP A 416 10.91 -13.46 12.37
CA ASP A 416 10.95 -14.12 11.06
C ASP A 416 11.60 -13.27 9.98
N ARG A 417 11.32 -11.95 9.93
CA ARG A 417 11.80 -11.07 8.84
C ARG A 417 13.31 -11.09 8.67
N HIS A 418 14.09 -10.99 9.75
CA HIS A 418 15.56 -11.00 9.68
C HIS A 418 16.10 -12.36 9.22
N ARG A 419 15.46 -13.47 9.63
CA ARG A 419 15.83 -14.82 9.17
C ARG A 419 15.63 -14.98 7.66
N LEU A 420 14.50 -14.48 7.14
CA LEU A 420 14.24 -14.47 5.71
C LEU A 420 15.22 -13.58 4.96
N GLY A 421 15.49 -12.38 5.45
CA GLY A 421 16.44 -11.46 4.83
C GLY A 421 17.86 -12.03 4.76
N LEU A 422 18.33 -12.68 5.84
CA LEU A 422 19.62 -13.36 5.87
C LEU A 422 19.67 -14.52 4.89
N ALA A 423 18.60 -15.32 4.81
CA ALA A 423 18.53 -16.43 3.87
C ALA A 423 18.55 -15.95 2.40
N PHE A 424 17.80 -14.89 2.07
CA PHE A 424 17.84 -14.32 0.72
C PHE A 424 19.23 -13.77 0.39
N ASN A 425 19.91 -13.13 1.35
CA ASN A 425 21.27 -12.65 1.16
C ASN A 425 22.26 -13.80 0.90
N GLU A 426 22.12 -14.91 1.61
CA GLU A 426 22.93 -16.11 1.38
C GLU A 426 22.66 -16.74 0.01
N MET A 427 21.39 -16.77 -0.43
CA MET A 427 21.03 -17.25 -1.78
C MET A 427 21.66 -16.38 -2.88
N VAL A 428 21.76 -15.06 -2.68
CA VAL A 428 22.50 -14.17 -3.60
C VAL A 428 23.99 -14.50 -3.58
N LYS A 429 24.58 -14.61 -2.39
CA LYS A 429 26.02 -14.94 -2.19
C LYS A 429 26.41 -16.23 -2.88
N ASN A 430 25.56 -17.25 -2.80
CA ASN A 430 25.83 -18.58 -3.36
C ASN A 430 25.46 -18.69 -4.85
N GLY A 431 24.92 -17.64 -5.47
CA GLY A 431 24.50 -17.65 -6.87
C GLY A 431 23.22 -18.45 -7.15
N GLU A 432 22.43 -18.75 -6.13
CA GLU A 432 21.10 -19.35 -6.28
C GLU A 432 20.11 -18.37 -6.90
N LEU A 433 20.21 -17.08 -6.54
CA LEU A 433 19.53 -15.97 -7.19
C LEU A 433 20.45 -15.30 -8.21
N LYS A 434 19.89 -14.87 -9.33
CA LYS A 434 20.64 -14.31 -10.46
C LYS A 434 21.17 -12.90 -10.22
N ALA A 435 20.54 -12.16 -9.29
CA ALA A 435 20.93 -10.82 -8.87
C ALA A 435 20.42 -10.53 -7.45
N PRO A 436 20.84 -9.43 -6.82
CA PRO A 436 20.32 -9.02 -5.51
C PRO A 436 18.81 -8.87 -5.46
N VAL A 437 18.27 -8.94 -4.25
CA VAL A 437 16.88 -8.62 -3.95
C VAL A 437 16.79 -7.39 -3.06
N VAL A 438 15.78 -6.59 -3.32
CA VAL A 438 15.41 -5.42 -2.50
C VAL A 438 14.31 -5.86 -1.55
N ILE A 439 14.51 -5.66 -0.26
CA ILE A 439 13.55 -5.99 0.79
C ILE A 439 13.01 -4.70 1.41
N GLY A 440 11.72 -4.61 1.55
CA GLY A 440 11.06 -3.50 2.21
C GLY A 440 9.73 -3.92 2.81
N ARG A 441 8.91 -2.94 3.11
CA ARG A 441 7.54 -3.15 3.60
C ARG A 441 6.64 -2.01 3.19
N ASP A 442 5.34 -2.20 3.34
CA ASP A 442 4.39 -1.11 3.19
C ASP A 442 4.50 -0.13 4.37
N HIS A 443 4.15 1.12 4.14
CA HIS A 443 4.06 2.14 5.18
C HIS A 443 2.86 1.93 6.13
N LEU A 444 1.98 0.99 5.83
CA LEU A 444 0.90 0.52 6.70
C LEU A 444 1.38 -0.40 7.83
N ASP A 445 2.66 -0.72 7.89
CA ASP A 445 3.22 -1.66 8.86
C ASP A 445 3.07 -1.17 10.30
N SER A 446 3.02 -2.11 11.23
CA SER A 446 2.57 -1.92 12.61
C SER A 446 3.32 -0.85 13.42
N GLY A 447 4.60 -0.60 13.11
CA GLY A 447 5.45 0.38 13.80
C GLY A 447 5.68 1.68 13.06
N SER A 448 5.22 1.80 11.83
CA SER A 448 5.67 2.83 10.90
C SER A 448 4.67 3.95 10.63
N VAL A 449 3.52 3.95 11.28
CA VAL A 449 2.41 4.83 10.92
C VAL A 449 1.68 5.40 12.14
N ALA A 450 1.21 6.62 12.00
CA ALA A 450 0.17 7.22 12.84
C ALA A 450 -0.95 7.70 11.90
N SER A 451 -2.09 7.04 11.95
CA SER A 451 -3.23 7.25 11.06
C SER A 451 -4.53 6.93 11.82
N PRO A 452 -5.11 7.92 12.52
CA PRO A 452 -6.27 7.72 13.40
C PRO A 452 -7.50 7.13 12.73
N ASN A 453 -7.65 7.35 11.43
CA ASN A 453 -8.78 6.85 10.66
C ASN A 453 -8.46 5.54 9.91
N ARG A 454 -7.33 4.88 10.18
CA ARG A 454 -6.94 3.64 9.51
C ARG A 454 -6.11 2.71 10.41
N GLU A 455 -4.77 2.77 10.36
CA GLU A 455 -3.90 1.78 11.03
C GLU A 455 -3.89 1.95 12.54
N THR A 456 -4.04 3.15 13.04
CA THR A 456 -4.05 3.45 14.48
C THR A 456 -5.42 3.83 15.00
N GLU A 457 -6.49 3.52 14.25
CA GLU A 457 -7.87 3.68 14.71
C GLU A 457 -8.12 2.83 15.96
N ALA A 458 -8.73 3.44 16.96
CA ALA A 458 -9.14 2.81 18.21
C ALA A 458 -7.99 2.10 18.95
N MET A 459 -6.85 2.77 19.09
CA MET A 459 -5.77 2.29 19.95
C MET A 459 -6.26 2.18 21.39
N LYS A 460 -5.87 1.10 22.09
CA LYS A 460 -6.38 0.77 23.43
C LYS A 460 -6.16 1.87 24.46
N ASP A 461 -5.10 2.65 24.31
CA ASP A 461 -4.72 3.77 25.19
C ASP A 461 -5.15 5.15 24.69
N GLY A 462 -5.78 5.23 23.51
CA GLY A 462 -6.19 6.49 22.88
C GLY A 462 -5.05 7.23 22.16
N SER A 463 -3.91 6.58 21.92
CA SER A 463 -2.74 7.18 21.23
C SER A 463 -2.84 7.21 19.69
N ASP A 464 -4.05 7.17 19.16
CA ASP A 464 -4.33 7.06 17.73
C ASP A 464 -3.57 8.08 16.87
N ALA A 465 -3.48 9.33 17.34
CA ALA A 465 -2.90 10.45 16.61
C ALA A 465 -1.45 10.79 17.03
N VAL A 466 -0.82 9.98 17.89
CA VAL A 466 0.57 10.24 18.30
C VAL A 466 1.54 9.87 17.20
N SER A 467 2.14 10.88 16.56
CA SER A 467 3.04 10.68 15.41
C SER A 467 4.52 10.51 15.79
N ASP A 468 4.88 10.49 17.06
CA ASP A 468 6.23 10.16 17.50
C ASP A 468 6.68 8.77 17.00
N TRP A 469 5.75 7.81 16.92
CA TRP A 469 6.04 6.43 16.55
C TRP A 469 6.64 6.26 15.14
N PRO A 470 6.05 6.79 14.06
CA PRO A 470 6.68 6.72 12.74
C PRO A 470 7.97 7.52 12.63
N LEU A 471 8.10 8.62 13.37
CA LEU A 471 9.35 9.39 13.46
C LEU A 471 10.46 8.56 14.11
N LEU A 472 10.19 7.92 15.25
CA LEU A 472 11.13 7.02 15.93
C LEU A 472 11.47 5.81 15.07
N ASN A 473 10.50 5.25 14.34
CA ASN A 473 10.74 4.16 13.39
C ASN A 473 11.73 4.58 12.29
N ALA A 474 11.56 5.75 11.68
CA ALA A 474 12.49 6.26 10.67
C ALA A 474 13.89 6.50 11.22
N LEU A 475 14.00 7.09 12.41
CA LEU A 475 15.27 7.34 13.10
C LEU A 475 15.98 6.03 13.43
N LEU A 476 15.26 5.04 13.95
CA LEU A 476 15.82 3.73 14.28
C LEU A 476 16.28 2.97 13.02
N ASN A 477 15.51 2.98 11.96
CA ASN A 477 15.90 2.35 10.69
C ASN A 477 17.13 3.02 10.07
N THR A 478 17.27 4.34 10.19
CA THR A 478 18.46 5.09 9.81
C THR A 478 19.67 4.63 10.65
N ALA A 479 19.53 4.58 11.97
CA ALA A 479 20.59 4.13 12.88
C ALA A 479 20.96 2.65 12.69
N SER A 480 20.00 1.82 12.24
CA SER A 480 20.21 0.39 12.01
C SER A 480 20.94 0.08 10.70
N GLY A 481 20.99 1.02 9.73
CA GLY A 481 21.70 0.85 8.47
C GLY A 481 20.85 0.35 7.31
N ALA A 482 19.57 0.74 7.24
CA ALA A 482 18.75 0.52 6.05
C ALA A 482 19.39 1.16 4.80
N THR A 483 19.10 0.64 3.61
CA THR A 483 19.67 1.19 2.37
C THR A 483 19.06 2.55 2.03
N TRP A 484 17.75 2.72 2.22
CA TRP A 484 17.12 4.03 2.24
C TRP A 484 15.93 4.08 3.20
N VAL A 485 15.69 5.25 3.73
CA VAL A 485 14.63 5.53 4.71
C VAL A 485 13.85 6.74 4.27
N SER A 486 12.55 6.74 4.54
CA SER A 486 11.67 7.83 4.16
C SER A 486 10.67 8.19 5.25
N LEU A 487 10.27 9.47 5.27
CA LEU A 487 9.22 9.98 6.14
C LEU A 487 8.22 10.78 5.30
N HIS A 488 6.94 10.50 5.47
CA HIS A 488 5.88 11.06 4.65
C HIS A 488 4.72 11.56 5.50
N HIS A 489 3.95 12.48 4.90
CA HIS A 489 2.69 12.94 5.43
C HIS A 489 1.58 12.74 4.40
N GLY A 490 0.38 12.41 4.85
CA GLY A 490 -0.83 12.32 4.04
C GLY A 490 -1.22 10.89 3.67
N GLY A 491 -0.42 10.21 2.89
CA GLY A 491 -0.68 8.81 2.49
C GLY A 491 -2.07 8.60 1.88
N GLY A 492 -2.61 7.40 2.01
CA GLY A 492 -3.91 7.01 1.47
C GLY A 492 -5.13 7.59 2.20
N VAL A 493 -4.93 8.33 3.29
CA VAL A 493 -6.00 9.02 4.05
C VAL A 493 -5.99 10.54 3.84
N GLY A 494 -5.01 11.06 3.10
CA GLY A 494 -4.95 12.45 2.72
C GLY A 494 -4.16 13.35 3.68
N MET A 495 -3.96 14.58 3.22
CA MET A 495 -3.15 15.57 3.92
C MET A 495 -3.74 15.93 5.30
N GLY A 496 -2.91 15.88 6.34
CA GLY A 496 -3.30 16.16 7.72
C GLY A 496 -3.79 14.94 8.53
N PHE A 497 -3.95 13.76 7.89
CA PHE A 497 -4.58 12.60 8.52
C PHE A 497 -3.64 11.42 8.77
N SER A 498 -2.39 11.45 8.33
CA SER A 498 -1.40 10.42 8.67
C SER A 498 0.03 10.91 8.54
N GLN A 499 0.92 10.34 9.35
CA GLN A 499 2.36 10.34 9.15
C GLN A 499 2.86 8.91 9.15
N HIS A 500 3.80 8.62 8.26
CA HIS A 500 4.30 7.25 8.09
C HIS A 500 5.74 7.24 7.57
N SER A 501 6.44 6.15 7.83
CA SER A 501 7.83 5.97 7.43
C SER A 501 8.01 4.74 6.55
N GLY A 502 8.99 4.79 5.68
CA GLY A 502 9.44 3.70 4.82
C GLY A 502 10.83 3.23 5.19
N MET A 503 11.06 1.93 5.06
CA MET A 503 12.35 1.27 5.22
C MET A 503 12.56 0.32 4.06
N VAL A 504 13.73 0.41 3.41
CA VAL A 504 14.14 -0.50 2.35
C VAL A 504 15.61 -0.88 2.52
N ILE A 505 15.92 -2.16 2.31
CA ILE A 505 17.27 -2.69 2.44
C ILE A 505 17.60 -3.65 1.29
N CYS A 506 18.81 -3.55 0.75
CA CYS A 506 19.30 -4.42 -0.31
C CYS A 506 20.04 -5.63 0.29
N ALA A 507 19.68 -6.82 -0.18
CA ALA A 507 20.38 -8.07 0.06
C ALA A 507 21.25 -8.37 -1.16
N ASP A 508 22.53 -7.96 -1.10
CA ASP A 508 23.47 -8.05 -2.23
C ASP A 508 24.46 -9.22 -2.14
N GLY A 509 24.29 -10.09 -1.14
CA GLY A 509 25.14 -11.27 -0.93
C GLY A 509 26.39 -11.00 -0.10
N THR A 510 26.64 -9.76 0.34
CA THR A 510 27.83 -9.41 1.13
C THR A 510 27.62 -9.66 2.62
N ASP A 511 28.71 -9.81 3.37
CA ASP A 511 28.68 -9.91 4.83
C ASP A 511 28.23 -8.58 5.47
N ASP A 512 28.54 -7.45 4.84
CA ASP A 512 28.05 -6.14 5.26
C ASP A 512 26.52 -6.04 5.14
N ALA A 513 25.94 -6.55 4.04
CA ALA A 513 24.49 -6.64 3.89
C ALA A 513 23.88 -7.56 4.95
N ALA A 514 24.47 -8.73 5.20
CA ALA A 514 23.98 -9.66 6.23
C ALA A 514 23.89 -9.00 7.61
N ARG A 515 24.94 -8.31 8.04
CA ARG A 515 24.98 -7.60 9.33
C ARG A 515 23.92 -6.51 9.46
N ARG A 516 23.65 -5.78 8.37
CA ARG A 516 22.60 -4.72 8.35
C ARG A 516 21.19 -5.30 8.27
N LEU A 517 20.99 -6.35 7.46
CA LEU A 517 19.72 -7.07 7.36
C LEU A 517 19.28 -7.63 8.72
N GLU A 518 20.20 -8.22 9.48
CA GLU A 518 19.91 -8.72 10.80
C GLU A 518 19.38 -7.63 11.74
N ARG A 519 20.04 -6.47 11.80
CA ARG A 519 19.60 -5.34 12.64
C ARG A 519 18.30 -4.71 12.17
N VAL A 520 18.23 -4.34 10.89
CA VAL A 520 17.10 -3.59 10.33
C VAL A 520 15.82 -4.41 10.37
N LEU A 521 15.88 -5.68 9.92
CA LEU A 521 14.70 -6.53 9.83
C LEU A 521 14.27 -7.12 11.19
N TRP A 522 15.10 -6.98 12.24
CA TRP A 522 14.69 -7.17 13.62
C TRP A 522 14.06 -5.90 14.20
N ASN A 523 14.75 -4.77 14.11
CA ASN A 523 14.36 -3.52 14.75
C ASN A 523 13.06 -2.94 14.18
N ASP A 524 12.88 -2.99 12.87
CA ASP A 524 11.71 -2.41 12.22
C ASP A 524 10.38 -3.01 12.71
N PRO A 525 10.13 -4.33 12.64
CA PRO A 525 8.91 -4.92 13.19
C PRO A 525 8.84 -4.84 14.72
N ALA A 526 9.98 -4.79 15.42
CA ALA A 526 10.01 -4.63 16.87
C ALA A 526 9.41 -3.29 17.32
N THR A 527 9.51 -2.22 16.53
CA THR A 527 8.84 -0.95 16.84
C THR A 527 7.31 -1.07 16.88
N GLY A 528 6.75 -1.94 16.05
CA GLY A 528 5.32 -2.25 16.07
C GLY A 528 4.90 -3.00 17.32
N VAL A 529 5.66 -4.01 17.71
CA VAL A 529 5.42 -4.76 18.96
C VAL A 529 5.57 -3.82 20.17
N MET A 530 6.63 -3.04 20.23
CA MET A 530 6.87 -2.05 21.28
C MET A 530 5.70 -1.09 21.44
N ARG A 531 5.26 -0.47 20.35
CA ARG A 531 4.15 0.50 20.36
C ARG A 531 2.86 -0.11 20.88
N HIS A 532 2.51 -1.34 20.42
CA HIS A 532 1.29 -2.01 20.85
C HIS A 532 1.39 -2.51 22.31
N ALA A 533 2.58 -2.92 22.75
CA ALA A 533 2.82 -3.25 24.15
C ALA A 533 2.68 -2.03 25.06
N ASP A 534 3.22 -0.87 24.63
CA ASP A 534 3.08 0.40 25.34
C ASP A 534 1.62 0.85 25.46
N ALA A 535 0.83 0.60 24.41
CA ALA A 535 -0.62 0.85 24.42
C ALA A 535 -1.42 -0.16 25.28
N GLY A 536 -0.78 -1.17 25.86
CA GLY A 536 -1.40 -2.12 26.78
C GLY A 536 -2.05 -3.33 26.11
N TYR A 537 -1.68 -3.67 24.87
CA TYR A 537 -2.12 -4.91 24.22
C TYR A 537 -1.33 -6.10 24.76
N GLU A 538 -1.99 -7.02 25.46
CA GLU A 538 -1.35 -8.21 26.07
C GLU A 538 -0.64 -9.08 25.04
N ILE A 539 -1.24 -9.29 23.86
CA ILE A 539 -0.61 -10.03 22.75
C ILE A 539 0.76 -9.46 22.40
N ALA A 540 0.90 -8.13 22.41
CA ALA A 540 2.17 -7.46 22.12
C ALA A 540 3.17 -7.61 23.28
N VAL A 541 2.70 -7.54 24.51
CA VAL A 541 3.53 -7.79 25.71
C VAL A 541 4.06 -9.21 25.72
N ASP A 542 3.22 -10.19 25.40
CA ASP A 542 3.63 -11.60 25.30
C ASP A 542 4.62 -11.81 24.17
N CYS A 543 4.37 -11.24 22.98
CA CYS A 543 5.32 -11.27 21.87
C CYS A 543 6.67 -10.62 22.25
N ALA A 544 6.65 -9.49 22.92
CA ALA A 544 7.87 -8.82 23.38
C ALA A 544 8.68 -9.73 24.33
N ARG A 545 8.00 -10.43 25.25
CA ARG A 545 8.63 -11.37 26.17
C ARG A 545 9.19 -12.60 25.43
N GLU A 546 8.42 -13.19 24.55
CA GLU A 546 8.84 -14.34 23.70
C GLU A 546 10.07 -14.01 22.87
N GLN A 547 10.14 -12.81 22.32
CA GLN A 547 11.23 -12.36 21.47
C GLN A 547 12.40 -11.71 22.23
N GLY A 548 12.28 -11.54 23.54
CA GLY A 548 13.35 -10.96 24.37
C GLY A 548 13.54 -9.45 24.14
N LEU A 549 12.49 -8.72 23.78
CA LEU A 549 12.57 -7.26 23.68
C LEU A 549 12.77 -6.63 25.05
N ARG A 550 13.62 -5.62 25.10
CA ARG A 550 13.85 -4.82 26.33
C ARG A 550 12.88 -3.64 26.34
N LEU A 551 11.84 -3.75 27.14
CA LEU A 551 10.81 -2.73 27.31
C LEU A 551 10.81 -2.27 28.78
N PRO A 552 11.66 -1.29 29.18
CA PRO A 552 11.90 -0.94 30.58
C PRO A 552 10.63 -0.53 31.35
N GLY A 553 9.67 0.10 30.70
CA GLY A 553 8.40 0.51 31.32
C GLY A 553 7.36 -0.59 31.48
N ILE A 554 7.58 -1.77 30.86
CA ILE A 554 6.55 -2.83 30.74
C ILE A 554 7.07 -4.16 31.30
N LEU A 555 8.27 -4.57 30.88
CA LEU A 555 8.85 -5.88 31.25
C LEU A 555 9.91 -5.78 32.35
N GLY A 556 10.23 -4.58 32.81
CA GLY A 556 11.36 -4.32 33.69
C GLY A 556 12.72 -4.29 32.96
N ASN A 557 13.80 -4.07 33.69
CA ASN A 557 15.16 -4.01 33.12
C ASN A 557 15.72 -5.41 32.84
#